data_0837581b51d20ea0cdad779ddb576c89
#
_entry.id   0837581b51d20ea0cdad779ddb576c89
#
_cell.length_a   1.000
_cell.length_b   1.000
_cell.length_c   1.000
_cell.angle_alpha   90.00
_cell.angle_beta   90.00
_cell.angle_gamma   90.00
#
_symmetry.space_group_name_H-M   'P 1'
#
loop_
_entity.id
_entity.type
_entity.pdbx_description
1 polymer ?
#
loop_
_entity_poly.entity_id
_entity_poly.type
_entity_poly.pdbx_seq_one_letter_code
_entity_poly.pdbx_strand_id
1 'polypeptide(L)'
;MFRIEAEVDKARRDLLHARLRDTNTAASPVLAALRNTPAEREYPLHVWALEPSGALAGGLVGHTWTTWLHVALLWVDARHRGTGLGTHLLTQAEHLAADRGCTASRLETWDFQAPGFYGRNGYEVVCAIPDYPPGVTEYTLVKRLV
;
A
#
# COMPACT_ATOMS: atom_id res chain seq x y z
N MET A 1 33.41 -23.58 -6.48
CA MET A 1 33.13 -23.21 -5.08
C MET A 1 32.88 -21.72 -4.98
N PHE A 2 31.93 -21.32 -4.18
CA PHE A 2 31.53 -19.90 -4.07
C PHE A 2 32.13 -19.28 -2.81
N ARG A 3 32.54 -18.02 -2.90
CA ARG A 3 32.89 -17.20 -1.75
C ARG A 3 31.64 -16.41 -1.35
N ILE A 4 31.28 -16.44 -0.09
CA ILE A 4 30.15 -15.69 0.46
C ILE A 4 30.68 -14.42 1.12
N GLU A 5 30.13 -13.29 0.71
CA GLU A 5 30.45 -11.97 1.26
C GLU A 5 29.18 -11.29 1.79
N ALA A 6 29.30 -10.54 2.87
CA ALA A 6 28.17 -9.89 3.55
C ALA A 6 28.41 -8.39 3.68
N GLU A 7 28.54 -7.71 2.54
CA GLU A 7 28.75 -6.28 2.48
C GLU A 7 27.54 -5.57 1.85
N VAL A 8 27.25 -4.37 2.30
CA VAL A 8 26.25 -3.51 1.67
C VAL A 8 26.82 -2.96 0.38
N ASP A 9 26.25 -3.33 -0.77
CA ASP A 9 26.74 -2.97 -2.09
C ASP A 9 25.57 -2.62 -3.02
N LYS A 10 25.44 -1.35 -3.33
CA LYS A 10 24.34 -0.84 -4.15
C LYS A 10 24.40 -1.38 -5.59
N ALA A 11 25.57 -1.46 -6.18
CA ALA A 11 25.73 -1.94 -7.56
C ALA A 11 25.33 -3.41 -7.68
N ARG A 12 25.77 -4.24 -6.72
CA ARG A 12 25.36 -5.65 -6.68
C ARG A 12 23.87 -5.80 -6.41
N ARG A 13 23.28 -4.95 -5.54
CA ARG A 13 21.84 -4.93 -5.31
C ARG A 13 21.05 -4.64 -6.58
N ASP A 14 21.46 -3.63 -7.35
CA ASP A 14 20.78 -3.25 -8.58
C ASP A 14 20.90 -4.34 -9.65
N LEU A 15 22.07 -4.98 -9.74
CA LEU A 15 22.28 -6.12 -10.64
C LEU A 15 21.43 -7.33 -10.24
N LEU A 16 21.38 -7.63 -8.94
CA LEU A 16 20.54 -8.72 -8.40
C LEU A 16 19.05 -8.47 -8.73
N HIS A 17 18.58 -7.25 -8.55
CA HIS A 17 17.21 -6.87 -8.86
C HIS A 17 16.90 -7.07 -10.36
N ALA A 18 17.80 -6.63 -11.25
CA ALA A 18 17.64 -6.82 -12.68
C ALA A 18 17.60 -8.32 -13.07
N ARG A 19 18.50 -9.11 -12.50
CA ARG A 19 18.55 -10.57 -12.75
C ARG A 19 17.30 -11.29 -12.25
N LEU A 20 16.82 -10.93 -11.06
CA LEU A 20 15.59 -11.48 -10.51
C LEU A 20 14.38 -11.10 -11.38
N ARG A 21 14.31 -9.86 -11.83
CA ARG A 21 13.27 -9.41 -12.76
C ARG A 21 13.26 -10.23 -14.04
N ASP A 22 14.41 -10.48 -14.64
CA ASP A 22 14.52 -11.31 -15.84
C ASP A 22 14.10 -12.75 -15.58
N THR A 23 14.52 -13.33 -14.47
CA THR A 23 14.14 -14.68 -14.04
C THR A 23 12.63 -14.79 -13.86
N ASN A 24 12.02 -13.82 -13.17
CA ASN A 24 10.58 -13.80 -12.93
C ASN A 24 9.80 -13.62 -14.25
N THR A 25 10.29 -12.78 -15.16
CA THR A 25 9.67 -12.58 -16.46
C THR A 25 9.68 -13.87 -17.28
N ALA A 26 10.79 -14.61 -17.26
CA ALA A 26 10.89 -15.90 -17.93
C ALA A 26 10.01 -16.99 -17.31
N ALA A 27 9.80 -16.92 -15.98
CA ALA A 27 9.04 -17.94 -15.25
C ALA A 27 7.52 -17.69 -15.25
N SER A 28 7.07 -16.45 -15.46
CA SER A 28 5.66 -16.08 -15.35
C SER A 28 5.15 -15.41 -16.64
N PRO A 29 4.24 -16.06 -17.37
CA PRO A 29 3.57 -15.43 -18.51
C PRO A 29 2.79 -14.16 -18.11
N VAL A 30 2.25 -14.13 -16.90
CA VAL A 30 1.53 -12.96 -16.38
C VAL A 30 2.47 -11.76 -16.23
N LEU A 31 3.63 -11.97 -15.61
CA LEU A 31 4.63 -10.89 -15.47
C LEU A 31 5.22 -10.50 -16.82
N ALA A 32 5.46 -11.46 -17.70
CA ALA A 32 5.94 -11.17 -19.06
C ALA A 32 4.95 -10.27 -19.82
N ALA A 33 3.66 -10.51 -19.69
CA ALA A 33 2.61 -9.71 -20.31
C ALA A 33 2.53 -8.26 -19.77
N LEU A 34 2.96 -8.03 -18.51
CA LEU A 34 2.99 -6.69 -17.91
C LEU A 34 4.17 -5.85 -18.41
N ARG A 35 5.29 -6.49 -18.80
CA ARG A 35 6.52 -5.78 -19.14
C ARG A 35 6.29 -4.81 -20.31
N ASN A 36 6.80 -3.60 -20.16
CA ASN A 36 6.69 -2.52 -21.14
C ASN A 36 5.24 -2.06 -21.41
N THR A 37 4.31 -2.38 -20.52
CA THR A 37 2.95 -1.84 -20.54
C THR A 37 2.76 -0.80 -19.43
N PRO A 38 1.77 0.10 -19.53
CA PRO A 38 1.45 1.03 -18.44
C PRO A 38 1.13 0.34 -17.11
N ALA A 39 0.58 -0.88 -17.14
CA ALA A 39 0.22 -1.64 -15.94
C ALA A 39 1.43 -2.13 -15.13
N GLU A 40 2.63 -2.09 -15.70
CA GLU A 40 3.87 -2.45 -14.98
C GLU A 40 4.25 -1.43 -13.92
N ARG A 41 3.81 -0.18 -14.07
CA ARG A 41 4.22 0.92 -13.21
C ARG A 41 3.33 1.07 -11.99
N GLU A 42 3.94 1.55 -10.91
CA GLU A 42 3.20 2.08 -9.77
C GLU A 42 2.86 3.55 -10.02
N TYR A 43 1.59 3.92 -9.76
CA TYR A 43 1.13 5.29 -9.91
C TYR A 43 0.75 5.85 -8.55
N PRO A 44 1.34 6.96 -8.09
CA PRO A 44 0.96 7.59 -6.83
C PRO A 44 -0.52 7.94 -6.80
N LEU A 45 -1.12 7.80 -5.62
CA LEU A 45 -2.48 8.22 -5.33
C LEU A 45 -2.49 8.92 -3.98
N HIS A 46 -2.77 10.21 -3.99
CA HIS A 46 -2.83 11.04 -2.79
C HIS A 46 -4.19 11.68 -2.66
N VAL A 47 -4.72 11.75 -1.45
CA VAL A 47 -5.95 12.45 -1.12
C VAL A 47 -5.70 13.33 0.10
N TRP A 48 -6.04 14.61 0.01
CA TRP A 48 -5.77 15.58 1.06
C TRP A 48 -7.05 16.20 1.57
N ALA A 49 -7.14 16.37 2.88
CA ALA A 49 -8.15 17.19 3.53
C ALA A 49 -7.48 18.45 4.08
N LEU A 50 -7.89 19.60 3.59
CA LEU A 50 -7.32 20.88 3.97
C LEU A 50 -8.35 21.72 4.71
N GLU A 51 -7.90 22.43 5.74
CA GLU A 51 -8.67 23.49 6.38
C GLU A 51 -8.80 24.70 5.45
N PRO A 52 -9.76 25.62 5.69
CA PRO A 52 -9.87 26.84 4.89
C PRO A 52 -8.58 27.67 4.83
N SER A 53 -7.74 27.58 5.86
CA SER A 53 -6.41 28.22 5.90
C SER A 53 -5.38 27.57 4.98
N GLY A 54 -5.68 26.39 4.44
CA GLY A 54 -4.73 25.56 3.70
C GLY A 54 -3.92 24.59 4.58
N ALA A 55 -4.14 24.61 5.90
CA ALA A 55 -3.48 23.68 6.80
C ALA A 55 -3.98 22.24 6.61
N LEU A 56 -3.10 21.27 6.81
CA LEU A 56 -3.43 19.86 6.64
C LEU A 56 -4.30 19.36 7.79
N ALA A 57 -5.53 18.95 7.49
CA ALA A 57 -6.45 18.33 8.44
C ALA A 57 -6.34 16.79 8.45
N GLY A 58 -5.92 16.22 7.34
CA GLY A 58 -5.72 14.79 7.19
C GLY A 58 -5.28 14.46 5.77
N GLY A 59 -4.93 13.21 5.54
CA GLY A 59 -4.54 12.78 4.21
C GLY A 59 -4.30 11.29 4.12
N LEU A 60 -4.32 10.82 2.88
CA LEU A 60 -4.01 9.46 2.51
C LEU A 60 -2.95 9.48 1.42
N VAL A 61 -1.93 8.66 1.60
CA VAL A 61 -0.89 8.42 0.60
C VAL A 61 -0.88 6.94 0.27
N GLY A 62 -0.90 6.65 -1.00
CA GLY A 62 -0.81 5.29 -1.51
C GLY A 62 -0.37 5.28 -2.96
N HIS A 63 -0.52 4.15 -3.59
CA HIS A 63 -0.27 3.97 -5.01
C HIS A 63 -1.18 2.88 -5.57
N THR A 64 -1.36 2.89 -6.87
CA THR A 64 -2.01 1.80 -7.59
C THR A 64 -0.98 1.05 -8.41
N TRP A 65 -1.06 -0.26 -8.39
CA TRP A 65 -0.26 -1.14 -9.23
C TRP A 65 -1.13 -2.28 -9.71
N THR A 66 -1.14 -2.49 -11.01
CA THR A 66 -2.06 -3.43 -11.65
C THR A 66 -3.51 -3.13 -11.25
N THR A 67 -4.21 -4.05 -10.61
CA THR A 67 -5.60 -3.90 -10.18
C THR A 67 -5.75 -3.66 -8.67
N TRP A 68 -4.67 -3.24 -8.01
CA TRP A 68 -4.62 -3.05 -6.57
C TRP A 68 -4.30 -1.61 -6.17
N LEU A 69 -5.05 -1.11 -5.19
CA LEU A 69 -4.67 0.05 -4.39
C LEU A 69 -3.87 -0.44 -3.17
N HIS A 70 -2.72 0.19 -2.91
CA HIS A 70 -2.02 0.03 -1.64
C HIS A 70 -2.05 1.34 -0.88
N VAL A 71 -2.73 1.35 0.26
CA VAL A 71 -2.75 2.49 1.17
C VAL A 71 -1.51 2.40 2.06
N ALA A 72 -0.58 3.33 1.89
CA ALA A 72 0.66 3.37 2.66
C ALA A 72 0.52 4.18 3.94
N LEU A 73 -0.16 5.32 3.88
CA LEU A 73 -0.35 6.24 5.00
C LEU A 73 -1.79 6.73 5.02
N LEU A 74 -2.38 6.78 6.21
CA LEU A 74 -3.66 7.46 6.45
C LEU A 74 -3.58 8.13 7.82
N TRP A 75 -3.78 9.45 7.84
CA TRP A 75 -3.71 10.22 9.07
C TRP A 75 -4.79 11.30 9.08
N VAL A 76 -5.36 11.52 10.25
CA VAL A 76 -6.30 12.62 10.54
C VAL A 76 -5.83 13.33 11.79
N ASP A 77 -5.76 14.65 11.72
CA ASP A 77 -5.43 15.50 12.87
C ASP A 77 -6.39 15.19 14.04
N ALA A 78 -5.83 15.14 15.25
CA ALA A 78 -6.59 14.81 16.46
C ALA A 78 -7.84 15.71 16.64
N ARG A 79 -7.77 16.97 16.20
CA ARG A 79 -8.88 17.93 16.26
C ARG A 79 -10.06 17.55 15.38
N HIS A 80 -9.82 16.74 14.37
CA HIS A 80 -10.80 16.34 13.35
C HIS A 80 -11.18 14.86 13.41
N ARG A 81 -10.69 14.13 14.42
CA ARG A 81 -11.05 12.72 14.63
C ARG A 81 -12.49 12.59 15.10
N GLY A 82 -13.13 11.46 14.76
CA GLY A 82 -14.51 11.21 15.10
C GLY A 82 -15.53 11.96 14.26
N THR A 83 -15.11 12.63 13.19
CA THR A 83 -15.96 13.40 12.28
C THR A 83 -16.31 12.66 10.99
N GLY A 84 -15.77 11.46 10.78
CA GLY A 84 -15.92 10.71 9.53
C GLY A 84 -14.89 11.09 8.45
N LEU A 85 -13.93 11.97 8.76
CA LEU A 85 -12.94 12.42 7.78
C LEU A 85 -12.05 11.27 7.29
N GLY A 86 -11.62 10.37 8.17
CA GLY A 86 -10.82 9.20 7.77
C GLY A 86 -11.57 8.30 6.78
N THR A 87 -12.85 8.03 7.03
CA THR A 87 -13.70 7.27 6.11
C THR A 87 -13.85 8.00 4.77
N HIS A 88 -14.00 9.31 4.79
CA HIS A 88 -14.13 10.10 3.57
C HIS A 88 -12.86 10.03 2.73
N LEU A 89 -11.68 10.19 3.35
CA LEU A 89 -10.39 10.09 2.66
C LEU A 89 -10.20 8.70 2.05
N LEU A 90 -10.50 7.65 2.80
CA LEU A 90 -10.37 6.27 2.34
C LEU A 90 -11.33 5.97 1.19
N THR A 91 -12.60 6.37 1.31
CA THR A 91 -13.60 6.18 0.26
C THR A 91 -13.22 6.91 -1.02
N GLN A 92 -12.72 8.14 -0.90
CA GLN A 92 -12.25 8.90 -2.06
C GLN A 92 -11.08 8.21 -2.77
N ALA A 93 -10.12 7.69 -1.99
CA ALA A 93 -8.99 6.95 -2.55
C ALA A 93 -9.46 5.67 -3.27
N GLU A 94 -10.43 4.96 -2.70
CA GLU A 94 -11.01 3.75 -3.29
C GLU A 94 -11.73 4.07 -4.61
N HIS A 95 -12.48 5.17 -4.67
CA HIS A 95 -13.13 5.60 -5.91
C HIS A 95 -12.11 5.95 -7.01
N LEU A 96 -11.07 6.72 -6.66
CA LEU A 96 -9.99 7.05 -7.60
C LEU A 96 -9.26 5.81 -8.10
N ALA A 97 -9.03 4.84 -7.22
CA ALA A 97 -8.41 3.57 -7.59
C ALA A 97 -9.33 2.76 -8.53
N ALA A 98 -10.63 2.69 -8.24
CA ALA A 98 -11.60 2.02 -9.10
C ALA A 98 -11.66 2.66 -10.49
N ASP A 99 -11.60 3.99 -10.58
CA ASP A 99 -11.54 4.71 -11.86
C ASP A 99 -10.27 4.37 -12.66
N ARG A 100 -9.20 3.96 -11.99
CA ARG A 100 -7.97 3.45 -12.61
C ARG A 100 -8.04 1.96 -12.97
N GLY A 101 -9.15 1.29 -12.70
CA GLY A 101 -9.33 -0.15 -12.95
C GLY A 101 -8.96 -1.05 -11.78
N CYS A 102 -8.72 -0.52 -10.59
CA CYS A 102 -8.45 -1.32 -9.41
C CYS A 102 -9.72 -2.04 -8.93
N THR A 103 -9.55 -3.29 -8.53
CA THR A 103 -10.64 -4.16 -8.03
C THR A 103 -10.48 -4.50 -6.55
N ALA A 104 -9.36 -4.14 -5.96
CA ALA A 104 -9.05 -4.46 -4.57
C ALA A 104 -8.12 -3.41 -3.96
N SER A 105 -8.11 -3.35 -2.65
CA SER A 105 -7.25 -2.50 -1.84
C SER A 105 -6.60 -3.31 -0.73
N ARG A 106 -5.38 -2.96 -0.38
CA ARG A 106 -4.64 -3.54 0.73
C ARG A 106 -3.97 -2.47 1.57
N LEU A 107 -3.74 -2.79 2.83
CA LEU A 107 -2.98 -1.95 3.76
C LEU A 107 -2.45 -2.78 4.92
N GLU A 108 -1.49 -2.21 5.62
CA GLU A 108 -0.98 -2.72 6.88
C GLU A 108 -1.33 -1.73 8.00
N THR A 109 -1.63 -2.22 9.20
CA THR A 109 -1.84 -1.40 10.39
C THR A 109 -1.42 -2.16 11.64
N TRP A 110 -0.94 -1.45 12.64
CA TRP A 110 -0.62 -2.04 13.94
C TRP A 110 -1.82 -2.07 14.87
N ASP A 111 -1.78 -2.95 15.85
CA ASP A 111 -2.86 -3.16 16.81
C ASP A 111 -3.20 -1.91 17.65
N PHE A 112 -2.23 -1.03 17.90
CA PHE A 112 -2.44 0.23 18.61
C PHE A 112 -3.01 1.35 17.72
N GLN A 113 -3.04 1.15 16.42
CA GLN A 113 -3.58 2.13 15.46
C GLN A 113 -5.10 1.97 15.33
N ALA A 114 -5.61 1.52 14.22
CA ALA A 114 -7.05 1.54 13.98
C ALA A 114 -7.57 0.33 13.17
N PRO A 115 -7.26 -0.93 13.58
CA PRO A 115 -7.78 -2.07 12.83
C PRO A 115 -9.31 -2.11 12.80
N GLY A 116 -9.98 -1.69 13.89
CA GLY A 116 -11.44 -1.59 13.94
C GLY A 116 -12.01 -0.56 12.97
N PHE A 117 -11.33 0.55 12.75
CA PHE A 117 -11.70 1.54 11.74
C PHE A 117 -11.74 0.92 10.33
N TYR A 118 -10.71 0.19 9.96
CA TYR A 118 -10.66 -0.47 8.67
C TYR A 118 -11.72 -1.57 8.53
N GLY A 119 -11.96 -2.34 9.58
CA GLY A 119 -13.03 -3.33 9.61
C GLY A 119 -14.39 -2.71 9.32
N ARG A 120 -14.71 -1.57 9.95
CA ARG A 120 -15.97 -0.84 9.69
C ARG A 120 -16.06 -0.29 8.27
N ASN A 121 -14.93 -0.11 7.61
CA ASN A 121 -14.86 0.33 6.21
C ASN A 121 -14.76 -0.83 5.20
N GLY A 122 -15.02 -2.06 5.64
CA GLY A 122 -15.13 -3.22 4.77
C GLY A 122 -13.83 -3.99 4.55
N TYR A 123 -12.78 -3.69 5.30
CA TYR A 123 -11.50 -4.41 5.22
C TYR A 123 -11.52 -5.64 6.13
N GLU A 124 -10.92 -6.71 5.68
CA GLU A 124 -10.76 -7.96 6.42
C GLU A 124 -9.29 -8.23 6.70
N VAL A 125 -8.99 -8.70 7.90
CA VAL A 125 -7.64 -9.13 8.28
C VAL A 125 -7.33 -10.45 7.57
N VAL A 126 -6.27 -10.45 6.77
CA VAL A 126 -5.80 -11.66 6.06
C VAL A 126 -4.47 -12.19 6.61
N CYS A 127 -3.77 -11.39 7.40
CA CYS A 127 -2.51 -11.78 8.03
C CYS A 127 -2.30 -11.00 9.31
N ALA A 128 -1.74 -11.67 10.33
CA ALA A 128 -1.32 -11.05 11.59
C ALA A 128 0.11 -11.50 11.89
N ILE A 129 1.00 -10.55 12.11
CA ILE A 129 2.41 -10.81 12.43
C ILE A 129 2.64 -10.28 13.86
N PRO A 130 2.77 -11.17 14.85
CA PRO A 130 3.08 -10.76 16.22
C PRO A 130 4.54 -10.33 16.34
N ASP A 131 4.83 -9.50 17.36
CA ASP A 131 6.18 -9.04 17.68
C ASP A 131 6.89 -8.34 16.50
N TYR A 132 6.15 -7.50 15.79
CA TYR A 132 6.65 -6.72 14.67
C TYR A 132 6.27 -5.24 14.81
N PRO A 133 7.04 -4.43 15.59
CA PRO A 133 8.16 -4.78 16.50
C PRO A 133 7.71 -5.55 17.76
N PRO A 134 8.65 -6.02 18.60
CA PRO A 134 8.31 -6.73 19.84
C PRO A 134 7.28 -5.98 20.68
N GLY A 135 6.24 -6.70 21.13
CA GLY A 135 5.13 -6.15 21.90
C GLY A 135 3.97 -5.60 21.05
N VAL A 136 4.09 -5.61 19.72
CA VAL A 136 3.10 -5.07 18.80
C VAL A 136 2.79 -6.11 17.73
N THR A 137 1.53 -6.18 17.32
CA THR A 137 1.10 -7.03 16.18
C THR A 137 0.79 -6.15 14.98
N GLU A 138 1.35 -6.48 13.82
CA GLU A 138 0.97 -5.88 12.55
C GLU A 138 -0.08 -6.73 11.85
N TYR A 139 -1.13 -6.10 11.36
CA TYR A 139 -2.15 -6.72 10.53
C TYR A 139 -2.03 -6.28 9.08
N THR A 140 -2.22 -7.22 8.15
CA THR A 140 -2.49 -6.92 6.74
C THR A 140 -3.98 -7.11 6.50
N LEU A 141 -4.61 -6.11 5.89
CA LEU A 141 -6.03 -6.11 5.58
C LEU A 141 -6.26 -5.91 4.09
N VAL A 142 -7.33 -6.48 3.58
CA VAL A 142 -7.75 -6.34 2.19
C VAL A 142 -9.24 -6.06 2.07
N LYS A 143 -9.62 -5.39 0.98
CA LYS A 143 -11.01 -5.10 0.64
C LYS A 143 -11.20 -5.25 -0.86
N ARG A 144 -12.32 -5.83 -1.28
CA ARG A 144 -12.77 -5.76 -2.67
C ARG A 144 -13.46 -4.42 -2.91
N LEU A 145 -13.14 -3.78 -4.04
CA LEU A 145 -13.66 -2.45 -4.39
C LEU A 145 -14.91 -2.49 -5.27
N VAL A 146 -15.32 -3.67 -5.61
CA VAL A 146 -16.51 -3.87 -6.48
C VAL A 146 -17.47 -4.84 -5.83
#